data_5379102ea66c42e8f06715f588c3f876
#
_entry.id   5379102ea66c42e8f06715f588c3f876
#
_cell.length_a   1.000
_cell.length_b   1.000
_cell.length_c   1.000
_cell.angle_alpha   90.00
_cell.angle_beta   90.00
_cell.angle_gamma   90.00
#
_symmetry.space_group_name_H-M   'P 1'
#
loop_
_entity.id
_entity.type
_entity.pdbx_description
1 polymer ?
#
loop_
_entity_poly.entity_id
_entity_poly.type
_entity_poly.pdbx_seq_one_letter_code
_entity_poly.pdbx_strand_id
1 'polypeptide(L)'
;MTLSKSVPIVRIPDPDVGKEHILAAIDMGTNSLHMVVVKIEPTLPAFTIITQEKETVRLGDRDIKTGNLKPSVMARTLSALRRFQQRAESLHAEQVVAVATSAMREAPNGRDFLKEIEAELGLRVSLISGQEEARRIYLGVLSGMDFNEEPHIIIDIGGGSTELILGDGHEPRSLSSTKIGAVRLTSEFITTDPISNSEFDFLQAYIRGMLERPVEELQARLYFDEQPRLVGTSGTIETLAVAIAREKQGLEPSPLTGYQFKLKDLSEFVHRLRKLSYHQRLAIPGISDKRAEIILPGALILLEAMTLLKMDSLTVCERSLREGVIVDWMLTHGLIEDRLRYQSSIRQRSTLKIAQKYQVNLDSAERIAGFVLTLFDRTQGLLHDWGLNERELLWSAAILHNCGIHISHSAHHKHSYYLIRNGELLGYTDTEVEIIANLARYHRQSAPKKKHDNYRNLSSKQHRKMVSQLSALLRLAVALDRRQVGAIAQLDCRYFPNTKQLHLILHPNEVDDPCVLELWSLDQKKIVFEEEYDIQLIPKLEAVPVPGASHCCEC
;
A
#
# COMPACT_ATOMS: atom_id res chain seq x y z
N MET A 1 -3.26 31.58 -16.63
CA MET A 1 -1.89 31.23 -16.17
C MET A 1 -2.05 30.21 -15.09
N THR A 2 -2.11 28.95 -15.47
CA THR A 2 -2.17 27.82 -14.56
C THR A 2 -0.75 27.28 -14.41
N LEU A 3 -0.18 27.44 -13.22
CA LEU A 3 1.11 26.89 -12.86
C LEU A 3 1.01 25.35 -12.93
N SER A 4 1.69 24.75 -13.87
CA SER A 4 1.97 23.31 -13.90
C SER A 4 2.68 22.96 -12.58
N LYS A 5 1.99 22.28 -11.68
CA LYS A 5 2.64 21.62 -10.54
C LYS A 5 3.50 20.49 -11.12
N SER A 6 4.77 20.76 -11.32
CA SER A 6 5.75 19.72 -11.61
C SER A 6 5.78 18.77 -10.42
N VAL A 7 5.46 17.49 -10.66
CA VAL A 7 5.71 16.44 -9.67
C VAL A 7 7.21 16.51 -9.33
N PRO A 8 7.61 16.68 -8.07
CA PRO A 8 9.01 16.76 -7.72
C PRO A 8 9.68 15.44 -8.08
N ILE A 9 10.63 15.48 -9.01
CA ILE A 9 11.52 14.35 -9.28
C ILE A 9 12.35 14.16 -8.02
N VAL A 10 12.15 13.05 -7.32
CA VAL A 10 13.03 12.65 -6.23
C VAL A 10 14.41 12.45 -6.84
N ARG A 11 15.32 13.42 -6.65
CA ARG A 11 16.73 13.22 -7.02
C ARG A 11 17.26 12.06 -6.20
N ILE A 12 17.71 11.02 -6.87
CA ILE A 12 18.39 9.90 -6.22
C ILE A 12 19.66 10.49 -5.59
N PRO A 13 19.87 10.36 -4.27
CA PRO A 13 21.10 10.79 -3.64
C PRO A 13 22.28 9.97 -4.17
N ASP A 14 23.49 10.56 -4.10
CA ASP A 14 24.75 9.95 -4.46
C ASP A 14 24.90 8.56 -3.81
N PRO A 15 25.29 7.50 -4.53
CA PRO A 15 25.32 6.11 -4.04
C PRO A 15 26.22 5.86 -2.81
N ASP A 16 27.01 6.83 -2.38
CA ASP A 16 27.88 6.73 -1.19
C ASP A 16 27.23 7.26 0.11
N VAL A 17 25.98 7.72 0.09
CA VAL A 17 25.31 8.27 1.27
C VAL A 17 24.26 7.28 1.78
N GLY A 18 24.65 6.39 2.70
CA GLY A 18 23.74 5.70 3.59
C GLY A 18 23.93 4.18 3.68
N LYS A 19 24.51 3.74 4.78
CA LYS A 19 24.55 2.33 5.16
C LYS A 19 23.12 1.81 5.36
N GLU A 20 22.80 0.69 4.74
CA GLU A 20 21.53 -0.03 4.97
C GLU A 20 21.41 -0.44 6.44
N HIS A 21 20.21 -0.27 7.02
CA HIS A 21 19.93 -0.66 8.40
C HIS A 21 18.98 -1.86 8.44
N ILE A 22 19.26 -2.82 9.29
CA ILE A 22 18.35 -3.93 9.58
C ILE A 22 17.77 -3.71 10.97
N LEU A 23 16.45 -3.56 11.05
CA LEU A 23 15.71 -3.30 12.27
C LEU A 23 14.69 -4.41 12.51
N ALA A 24 14.56 -4.86 13.76
CA ALA A 24 13.46 -5.72 14.19
C ALA A 24 12.48 -4.90 15.03
N ALA A 25 11.18 -4.97 14.73
CA ALA A 25 10.12 -4.40 15.54
C ALA A 25 9.25 -5.51 16.13
N ILE A 26 9.00 -5.47 17.45
CA ILE A 26 8.16 -6.42 18.19
C ILE A 26 6.97 -5.68 18.76
N ASP A 27 5.77 -6.16 18.43
CA ASP A 27 4.50 -5.75 19.04
C ASP A 27 4.00 -6.83 19.99
N MET A 28 3.81 -6.48 21.27
CA MET A 28 3.25 -7.34 22.29
C MET A 28 1.77 -7.03 22.49
N GLY A 29 0.93 -7.60 21.61
CA GLY A 29 -0.52 -7.44 21.63
C GLY A 29 -1.22 -8.38 22.62
N THR A 30 -2.52 -8.15 22.85
CA THR A 30 -3.36 -8.92 23.78
C THR A 30 -3.51 -10.40 23.41
N ASN A 31 -3.60 -10.71 22.12
CA ASN A 31 -3.74 -12.08 21.62
C ASN A 31 -2.39 -12.71 21.23
N SER A 32 -1.57 -11.96 20.55
CA SER A 32 -0.36 -12.46 19.89
C SER A 32 0.79 -11.49 20.01
N LEU A 33 2.00 -12.05 20.03
CA LEU A 33 3.22 -11.29 19.74
C LEU A 33 3.47 -11.32 18.24
N HIS A 34 3.91 -10.23 17.71
CA HIS A 34 4.31 -10.11 16.31
C HIS A 34 5.70 -9.53 16.22
N MET A 35 6.53 -10.09 15.36
CA MET A 35 7.81 -9.49 14.98
C MET A 35 7.85 -9.29 13.49
N VAL A 36 8.40 -8.16 13.07
CA VAL A 36 8.80 -7.89 11.69
C VAL A 36 10.27 -7.50 11.69
N VAL A 37 11.05 -8.09 10.79
CA VAL A 37 12.43 -7.66 10.53
C VAL A 37 12.46 -7.00 9.17
N VAL A 38 13.01 -5.81 9.12
CA VAL A 38 13.04 -4.97 7.92
C VAL A 38 14.45 -4.54 7.59
N LYS A 39 14.69 -4.32 6.31
CA LYS A 39 15.82 -3.61 5.76
C LYS A 39 15.39 -2.20 5.38
N ILE A 40 16.05 -1.20 5.91
CA ILE A 40 15.77 0.21 5.66
C ILE A 40 16.81 0.73 4.68
N GLU A 41 16.37 1.40 3.63
CA GLU A 41 17.19 2.08 2.64
C GLU A 41 17.09 3.59 2.85
N PRO A 42 18.08 4.23 3.52
CA PRO A 42 18.00 5.65 3.87
C PRO A 42 17.86 6.58 2.65
N THR A 43 18.44 6.19 1.52
CA THR A 43 18.38 6.97 0.28
C THR A 43 16.99 7.10 -0.32
N LEU A 44 16.10 6.13 -0.06
CA LEU A 44 14.71 6.12 -0.54
C LEU A 44 13.67 6.33 0.56
N PRO A 45 14.03 6.69 1.79
CA PRO A 45 13.30 6.54 3.06
C PRO A 45 12.21 5.46 3.02
N ALA A 46 12.60 4.24 2.67
CA ALA A 46 11.72 3.09 2.51
C ALA A 46 12.28 1.88 3.26
N PHE A 47 11.44 0.92 3.59
CA PHE A 47 11.88 -0.34 4.16
C PHE A 47 11.31 -1.55 3.42
N THR A 48 12.08 -2.64 3.41
CA THR A 48 11.66 -3.95 2.90
C THR A 48 11.47 -4.91 4.06
N ILE A 49 10.36 -5.63 4.08
CA ILE A 49 10.15 -6.71 5.04
C ILE A 49 11.02 -7.90 4.63
N ILE A 50 11.94 -8.31 5.51
CA ILE A 50 12.77 -9.50 5.33
C ILE A 50 12.02 -10.74 5.82
N THR A 51 11.39 -10.64 7.01
CA THR A 51 10.60 -11.72 7.60
C THR A 51 9.56 -11.18 8.57
N GLN A 52 8.50 -11.96 8.75
CA GLN A 52 7.48 -11.71 9.77
C GLN A 52 7.26 -12.98 10.58
N GLU A 53 7.15 -12.85 11.89
CA GLU A 53 6.82 -13.95 12.79
C GLU A 53 5.66 -13.57 13.70
N LYS A 54 4.84 -14.57 14.02
CA LYS A 54 3.67 -14.41 14.88
C LYS A 54 3.57 -15.59 15.85
N GLU A 55 3.42 -15.26 17.12
CA GLU A 55 3.19 -16.24 18.17
C GLU A 55 1.94 -15.91 18.98
N THR A 56 1.00 -16.84 19.10
CA THR A 56 -0.22 -16.64 19.90
C THR A 56 0.05 -17.02 21.34
N VAL A 57 0.25 -16.02 22.19
CA VAL A 57 0.55 -16.19 23.64
C VAL A 57 -0.65 -15.92 24.54
N ARG A 58 -1.69 -15.22 24.02
CA ARG A 58 -2.91 -14.84 24.75
C ARG A 58 -2.62 -14.07 26.04
N LEU A 59 -1.88 -12.94 25.93
CA LEU A 59 -1.60 -12.04 27.08
C LEU A 59 -2.89 -11.53 27.76
N GLY A 60 -4.01 -11.53 27.06
CA GLY A 60 -5.33 -11.21 27.62
C GLY A 60 -5.91 -12.28 28.55
N ASP A 61 -5.35 -13.49 28.58
CA ASP A 61 -5.78 -14.56 29.50
C ASP A 61 -5.19 -14.33 30.89
N ARG A 62 -5.94 -13.59 31.71
CA ARG A 62 -5.57 -13.16 33.06
C ARG A 62 -6.24 -14.01 34.13
N ASP A 63 -5.72 -13.93 35.33
CA ASP A 63 -6.40 -14.44 36.51
C ASP A 63 -7.67 -13.62 36.78
N ILE A 64 -8.81 -14.32 36.88
CA ILE A 64 -10.13 -13.66 36.99
C ILE A 64 -10.27 -12.89 38.32
N LYS A 65 -9.60 -13.31 39.38
CA LYS A 65 -9.75 -12.69 40.73
C LYS A 65 -8.82 -11.48 40.89
N THR A 66 -7.59 -11.60 40.40
CA THR A 66 -6.53 -10.58 40.61
C THR A 66 -6.30 -9.68 39.44
N GLY A 67 -6.72 -10.07 38.24
CA GLY A 67 -6.43 -9.39 36.97
C GLY A 67 -4.97 -9.55 36.51
N ASN A 68 -4.14 -10.31 37.23
CA ASN A 68 -2.74 -10.50 36.92
C ASN A 68 -2.55 -11.40 35.69
N LEU A 69 -1.45 -11.19 34.98
CA LEU A 69 -0.94 -12.13 33.98
C LEU A 69 -0.65 -13.46 34.66
N LYS A 70 -1.13 -14.58 34.10
CA LYS A 70 -0.89 -15.92 34.62
C LYS A 70 0.59 -16.32 34.43
N PRO A 71 1.22 -17.03 35.37
CA PRO A 71 2.61 -17.49 35.20
C PRO A 71 2.84 -18.30 33.92
N SER A 72 1.88 -19.12 33.50
CA SER A 72 1.96 -19.87 32.25
C SER A 72 1.98 -19.01 31.01
N VAL A 73 1.28 -17.87 31.04
CA VAL A 73 1.26 -16.85 29.95
C VAL A 73 2.59 -16.13 29.91
N MET A 74 3.11 -15.71 31.08
CA MET A 74 4.43 -15.06 31.21
C MET A 74 5.55 -15.96 30.65
N ALA A 75 5.57 -17.24 31.03
CA ALA A 75 6.56 -18.19 30.53
C ALA A 75 6.49 -18.40 29.01
N ARG A 76 5.29 -18.50 28.43
CA ARG A 76 5.12 -18.58 26.96
C ARG A 76 5.62 -17.32 26.27
N THR A 77 5.36 -16.16 26.85
CA THR A 77 5.80 -14.88 26.32
C THR A 77 7.32 -14.77 26.31
N LEU A 78 8.00 -15.10 27.41
CA LEU A 78 9.47 -15.13 27.48
C LEU A 78 10.07 -16.09 26.44
N SER A 79 9.50 -17.29 26.31
CA SER A 79 9.94 -18.26 25.31
C SER A 79 9.80 -17.73 23.87
N ALA A 80 8.68 -17.06 23.56
CA ALA A 80 8.46 -16.47 22.25
C ALA A 80 9.41 -15.30 21.97
N LEU A 81 9.61 -14.40 22.94
CA LEU A 81 10.54 -13.27 22.81
C LEU A 81 11.98 -13.75 22.61
N ARG A 82 12.41 -14.80 23.32
CA ARG A 82 13.74 -15.39 23.14
C ARG A 82 13.94 -15.90 21.71
N ARG A 83 12.95 -16.58 21.14
CA ARG A 83 13.01 -17.01 19.73
C ARG A 83 13.07 -15.83 18.76
N PHE A 84 12.28 -14.78 19.01
CA PHE A 84 12.29 -13.58 18.19
C PHE A 84 13.64 -12.89 18.21
N GLN A 85 14.28 -12.74 19.39
CA GLN A 85 15.64 -12.18 19.48
C GLN A 85 16.65 -13.02 18.70
N GLN A 86 16.67 -14.34 18.89
CA GLN A 86 17.55 -15.24 18.14
C GLN A 86 17.35 -15.10 16.62
N ARG A 87 16.10 -14.94 16.20
CA ARG A 87 15.80 -14.72 14.79
C ARG A 87 16.30 -13.36 14.29
N ALA A 88 16.09 -12.29 15.05
CA ALA A 88 16.59 -10.96 14.73
C ALA A 88 18.13 -10.95 14.65
N GLU A 89 18.81 -11.58 15.62
CA GLU A 89 20.27 -11.73 15.62
C GLU A 89 20.76 -12.53 14.41
N SER A 90 20.10 -13.64 14.04
CA SER A 90 20.47 -14.43 12.86
C SER A 90 20.36 -13.66 11.54
N LEU A 91 19.55 -12.61 11.53
CA LEU A 91 19.36 -11.69 10.39
C LEU A 91 20.20 -10.42 10.52
N HIS A 92 21.09 -10.37 11.51
CA HIS A 92 21.96 -9.22 11.77
C HIS A 92 21.20 -7.91 12.02
N ALA A 93 20.04 -7.97 12.71
CA ALA A 93 19.33 -6.77 13.10
C ALA A 93 20.19 -5.93 14.06
N GLU A 94 20.42 -4.66 13.70
CA GLU A 94 21.24 -3.72 14.47
C GLU A 94 20.55 -3.34 15.79
N GLN A 95 19.20 -3.36 15.78
CA GLN A 95 18.38 -3.04 16.95
C GLN A 95 17.08 -3.81 16.93
N VAL A 96 16.58 -4.14 18.13
CA VAL A 96 15.23 -4.66 18.36
C VAL A 96 14.43 -3.62 19.12
N VAL A 97 13.38 -3.07 18.49
CA VAL A 97 12.45 -2.13 19.11
C VAL A 97 11.19 -2.89 19.51
N ALA A 98 10.92 -3.00 20.80
CA ALA A 98 9.77 -3.72 21.32
C ALA A 98 8.78 -2.76 22.01
N VAL A 99 7.48 -2.95 21.71
CA VAL A 99 6.39 -2.20 22.34
C VAL A 99 5.38 -3.16 22.94
N ALA A 100 4.76 -2.75 24.07
CA ALA A 100 3.68 -3.49 24.69
C ALA A 100 2.43 -2.59 24.83
N THR A 101 1.25 -3.16 24.66
CA THR A 101 -0.01 -2.45 24.52
C THR A 101 -1.02 -2.80 25.64
N SER A 102 -2.31 -2.83 25.34
CA SER A 102 -3.43 -2.95 26.27
C SER A 102 -3.27 -4.05 27.33
N ALA A 103 -2.88 -5.27 26.93
CA ALA A 103 -2.79 -6.38 27.91
C ALA A 103 -1.77 -6.14 29.02
N MET A 104 -0.59 -5.62 28.67
CA MET A 104 0.47 -5.31 29.61
C MET A 104 0.15 -4.04 30.41
N ARG A 105 -0.47 -3.04 29.76
CA ARG A 105 -0.84 -1.77 30.37
C ARG A 105 -1.86 -1.93 31.50
N GLU A 106 -2.75 -2.88 31.38
CA GLU A 106 -3.86 -3.09 32.30
C GLU A 106 -3.62 -4.17 33.36
N ALA A 107 -2.66 -5.05 33.17
CA ALA A 107 -2.34 -6.08 34.15
C ALA A 107 -1.63 -5.46 35.37
N PRO A 108 -2.10 -5.71 36.63
CA PRO A 108 -1.45 -5.15 37.81
C PRO A 108 0.04 -5.55 37.91
N ASN A 109 0.40 -6.76 37.52
CA ASN A 109 1.79 -7.25 37.46
C ASN A 109 2.49 -7.00 36.10
N GLY A 110 1.87 -6.26 35.17
CA GLY A 110 2.41 -6.06 33.83
C GLY A 110 3.76 -5.32 33.82
N ARG A 111 3.91 -4.26 34.63
CA ARG A 111 5.17 -3.53 34.74
C ARG A 111 6.30 -4.34 35.36
N ASP A 112 5.99 -5.21 36.31
CA ASP A 112 6.99 -6.08 36.92
C ASP A 112 7.43 -7.18 35.95
N PHE A 113 6.50 -7.68 35.13
CA PHE A 113 6.83 -8.61 34.06
C PHE A 113 7.71 -7.96 32.97
N LEU A 114 7.53 -6.68 32.65
CA LEU A 114 8.45 -5.96 31.74
C LEU A 114 9.88 -5.88 32.29
N LYS A 115 10.05 -5.69 33.61
CA LYS A 115 11.37 -5.73 34.27
C LYS A 115 11.98 -7.13 34.22
N GLU A 116 11.16 -8.17 34.37
CA GLU A 116 11.59 -9.55 34.26
C GLU A 116 12.09 -9.87 32.83
N ILE A 117 11.36 -9.40 31.79
CA ILE A 117 11.79 -9.53 30.40
C ILE A 117 13.15 -8.83 30.17
N GLU A 118 13.32 -7.62 30.70
CA GLU A 118 14.59 -6.88 30.58
C GLU A 118 15.72 -7.59 31.32
N ALA A 119 15.46 -8.13 32.53
CA ALA A 119 16.45 -8.86 33.32
C ALA A 119 16.86 -10.19 32.69
N GLU A 120 15.92 -10.96 32.14
CA GLU A 120 16.21 -12.28 31.58
C GLU A 120 16.72 -12.27 30.13
N LEU A 121 16.23 -11.32 29.33
CA LEU A 121 16.49 -11.30 27.89
C LEU A 121 17.33 -10.09 27.44
N GLY A 122 17.60 -9.12 28.32
CA GLY A 122 18.20 -7.85 27.94
C GLY A 122 17.32 -7.02 26.98
N LEU A 123 16.06 -7.42 26.79
CA LEU A 123 15.14 -6.77 25.87
C LEU A 123 14.33 -5.70 26.59
N ARG A 124 14.60 -4.44 26.24
CA ARG A 124 13.82 -3.31 26.76
C ARG A 124 12.53 -3.15 25.96
N VAL A 125 11.39 -3.34 26.65
CA VAL A 125 10.06 -3.20 26.04
C VAL A 125 9.41 -1.89 26.50
N SER A 126 9.00 -1.06 25.54
CA SER A 126 8.32 0.21 25.81
C SER A 126 6.81 -0.01 25.99
N LEU A 127 6.28 0.28 27.18
CA LEU A 127 4.84 0.28 27.43
C LEU A 127 4.24 1.58 26.89
N ILE A 128 3.46 1.51 25.82
CA ILE A 128 2.88 2.68 25.16
C ILE A 128 1.44 2.93 25.61
N SER A 129 1.01 4.20 25.64
CA SER A 129 -0.38 4.59 25.90
C SER A 129 -1.27 4.21 24.71
N GLY A 130 -2.60 4.21 24.91
CA GLY A 130 -3.54 3.95 23.80
C GLY A 130 -3.47 5.02 22.72
N GLN A 131 -3.24 6.29 23.08
CA GLN A 131 -3.06 7.37 22.09
C GLN A 131 -1.75 7.22 21.32
N GLU A 132 -0.66 6.81 21.97
CA GLU A 132 0.61 6.52 21.29
C GLU A 132 0.52 5.29 20.38
N GLU A 133 -0.24 4.26 20.80
CA GLU A 133 -0.60 3.12 19.98
C GLU A 133 -1.33 3.58 18.71
N ALA A 134 -2.38 4.40 18.85
CA ALA A 134 -3.13 4.98 17.73
C ALA A 134 -2.23 5.84 16.81
N ARG A 135 -1.32 6.66 17.39
CA ARG A 135 -0.37 7.46 16.59
C ARG A 135 0.55 6.58 15.74
N ARG A 136 1.08 5.49 16.31
CA ARG A 136 1.93 4.57 15.56
C ARG A 136 1.15 3.77 14.54
N ILE A 137 -0.08 3.36 14.82
CA ILE A 137 -0.97 2.75 13.82
C ILE A 137 -1.17 3.70 12.64
N TYR A 138 -1.41 4.98 12.90
CA TYR A 138 -1.51 6.00 11.85
C TYR A 138 -0.26 6.03 10.96
N LEU A 139 0.95 6.07 11.52
CA LEU A 139 2.20 6.02 10.79
C LEU A 139 2.35 4.72 9.97
N GLY A 140 1.91 3.60 10.54
CA GLY A 140 1.92 2.31 9.85
C GLY A 140 1.03 2.31 8.61
N VAL A 141 -0.20 2.78 8.74
CA VAL A 141 -1.16 2.89 7.61
C VAL A 141 -0.63 3.85 6.55
N LEU A 142 -0.09 5.02 6.94
CA LEU A 142 0.55 5.95 6.02
C LEU A 142 1.73 5.35 5.25
N SER A 143 2.41 4.36 5.81
CA SER A 143 3.50 3.66 5.11
C SER A 143 3.01 2.70 4.03
N GLY A 144 1.73 2.37 4.00
CA GLY A 144 1.10 1.40 3.09
C GLY A 144 0.06 1.96 2.14
N MET A 145 -0.50 3.15 2.44
CA MET A 145 -1.58 3.76 1.66
C MET A 145 -1.31 5.25 1.45
N ASP A 146 -1.70 5.76 0.29
CA ASP A 146 -1.72 7.18 0.00
C ASP A 146 -3.10 7.78 0.31
N PHE A 147 -3.14 8.85 1.10
CA PHE A 147 -4.37 9.54 1.45
C PHE A 147 -4.70 10.70 0.52
N ASN A 148 -3.76 11.12 -0.34
CA ASN A 148 -3.94 12.25 -1.28
C ASN A 148 -4.46 13.53 -0.59
N GLU A 149 -4.02 13.79 0.64
CA GLU A 149 -4.49 14.92 1.47
C GLU A 149 -6.01 14.88 1.76
N GLU A 150 -6.68 13.75 1.50
CA GLU A 150 -8.09 13.58 1.83
C GLU A 150 -8.26 13.05 3.27
N PRO A 151 -9.34 13.43 3.98
CA PRO A 151 -9.58 12.94 5.33
C PRO A 151 -9.89 11.44 5.32
N HIS A 152 -9.23 10.70 6.22
CA HIS A 152 -9.44 9.29 6.44
C HIS A 152 -9.69 9.00 7.92
N ILE A 153 -10.65 8.11 8.17
CA ILE A 153 -10.85 7.51 9.47
C ILE A 153 -10.20 6.13 9.43
N ILE A 154 -9.27 5.88 10.35
CA ILE A 154 -8.65 4.57 10.50
C ILE A 154 -9.28 3.88 11.71
N ILE A 155 -9.66 2.62 11.55
CA ILE A 155 -10.08 1.74 12.63
C ILE A 155 -9.14 0.54 12.73
N ASP A 156 -8.58 0.32 13.92
CA ASP A 156 -7.82 -0.89 14.27
C ASP A 156 -8.56 -1.64 15.38
N ILE A 157 -8.91 -2.91 15.14
CA ILE A 157 -9.60 -3.76 16.12
C ILE A 157 -8.64 -4.80 16.65
N GLY A 158 -8.02 -4.47 17.78
CA GLY A 158 -7.11 -5.35 18.48
C GLY A 158 -7.81 -6.41 19.34
N GLY A 159 -7.00 -7.16 20.10
CA GLY A 159 -7.53 -8.13 21.06
C GLY A 159 -8.12 -7.49 22.32
N GLY A 160 -7.54 -6.39 22.80
CA GLY A 160 -7.92 -5.72 24.06
C GLY A 160 -8.54 -4.33 23.89
N SER A 161 -8.21 -3.65 22.82
CA SER A 161 -8.66 -2.28 22.51
C SER A 161 -9.05 -2.12 21.05
N THR A 162 -9.71 -1.01 20.74
CA THR A 162 -10.01 -0.55 19.40
C THR A 162 -9.60 0.91 19.30
N GLU A 163 -8.80 1.24 18.30
CA GLU A 163 -8.32 2.57 18.01
C GLU A 163 -9.13 3.18 16.86
N LEU A 164 -9.54 4.47 17.05
CA LEU A 164 -10.14 5.30 16.02
C LEU A 164 -9.26 6.53 15.81
N ILE A 165 -8.89 6.80 14.58
CA ILE A 165 -7.94 7.84 14.20
C ILE A 165 -8.51 8.64 13.04
N LEU A 166 -8.45 9.98 13.11
CA LEU A 166 -8.76 10.85 11.98
C LEU A 166 -7.48 11.55 11.52
N GLY A 167 -7.18 11.50 10.23
CA GLY A 167 -6.05 12.19 9.62
C GLY A 167 -6.16 12.23 8.09
N ASP A 168 -5.30 13.03 7.47
CA ASP A 168 -5.27 13.30 6.02
C ASP A 168 -3.85 13.16 5.42
N GLY A 169 -2.96 12.52 6.15
CA GLY A 169 -1.55 12.39 5.80
C GLY A 169 -0.62 13.31 6.58
N HIS A 170 -1.18 14.33 7.21
CA HIS A 170 -0.48 15.22 8.14
C HIS A 170 -0.47 14.68 9.58
N GLU A 171 -0.31 15.55 10.56
CA GLU A 171 -0.52 15.17 11.96
C GLU A 171 -1.97 14.72 12.17
N PRO A 172 -2.19 13.62 12.93
CA PRO A 172 -3.54 13.14 13.17
C PRO A 172 -4.37 14.17 13.91
N ARG A 173 -5.59 14.41 13.44
CA ARG A 173 -6.54 15.37 14.05
C ARG A 173 -7.27 14.80 15.26
N SER A 174 -7.43 13.48 15.32
CA SER A 174 -8.02 12.75 16.44
C SER A 174 -7.34 11.41 16.64
N LEU A 175 -7.06 11.08 17.90
CA LEU A 175 -6.50 9.80 18.33
C LEU A 175 -7.33 9.30 19.52
N SER A 176 -7.97 8.15 19.39
CA SER A 176 -8.68 7.50 20.49
C SER A 176 -8.33 6.02 20.60
N SER A 177 -8.42 5.50 21.81
CA SER A 177 -8.27 4.06 22.11
C SER A 177 -9.33 3.68 23.12
N THR A 178 -10.24 2.82 22.71
CA THR A 178 -11.38 2.36 23.52
C THR A 178 -11.11 0.94 24.00
N LYS A 179 -11.44 0.65 25.26
CA LYS A 179 -11.22 -0.67 25.88
C LYS A 179 -12.25 -1.72 25.43
N ILE A 180 -12.42 -1.86 24.13
CA ILE A 180 -13.18 -2.91 23.47
C ILE A 180 -12.28 -3.60 22.47
N GLY A 181 -12.15 -4.91 22.55
CA GLY A 181 -11.33 -5.72 21.66
C GLY A 181 -11.87 -7.13 21.54
N ALA A 182 -11.55 -7.81 20.46
CA ALA A 182 -12.14 -9.10 20.13
C ALA A 182 -11.94 -10.17 21.22
N VAL A 183 -10.74 -10.24 21.83
CA VAL A 183 -10.44 -11.21 22.91
C VAL A 183 -11.14 -10.81 24.20
N ARG A 184 -11.06 -9.53 24.58
CA ARG A 184 -11.70 -9.00 25.77
C ARG A 184 -13.19 -9.30 25.79
N LEU A 185 -13.89 -8.91 24.74
CA LEU A 185 -15.35 -9.06 24.66
C LEU A 185 -15.77 -10.53 24.63
N THR A 186 -15.00 -11.40 23.99
CA THR A 186 -15.25 -12.85 24.04
C THR A 186 -15.18 -13.34 25.47
N SER A 187 -14.13 -13.01 26.23
CA SER A 187 -13.92 -13.52 27.57
C SER A 187 -14.88 -12.94 28.62
N GLU A 188 -15.32 -11.69 28.44
CA GLU A 188 -16.16 -10.98 29.41
C GLU A 188 -17.68 -11.21 29.19
N PHE A 189 -18.11 -11.44 27.94
CA PHE A 189 -19.55 -11.39 27.59
C PHE A 189 -20.09 -12.65 26.92
N ILE A 190 -19.27 -13.58 26.45
CA ILE A 190 -19.75 -14.77 25.73
C ILE A 190 -19.52 -16.01 26.57
N THR A 191 -20.61 -16.63 27.00
CA THR A 191 -20.58 -17.86 27.79
C THR A 191 -21.26 -19.05 27.08
N THR A 192 -22.04 -18.78 26.01
CA THR A 192 -22.73 -19.80 25.22
C THR A 192 -22.18 -19.89 23.79
N ASP A 193 -22.24 -21.08 23.17
CA ASP A 193 -21.83 -21.34 21.80
C ASP A 193 -22.83 -22.24 21.05
N PRO A 194 -23.58 -21.75 20.09
CA PRO A 194 -23.63 -20.36 19.59
C PRO A 194 -24.03 -19.36 20.68
N ILE A 195 -23.66 -18.08 20.48
CA ILE A 195 -24.03 -17.00 21.39
C ILE A 195 -25.55 -16.91 21.53
N SER A 196 -26.05 -16.78 22.74
CA SER A 196 -27.49 -16.57 22.99
C SER A 196 -27.94 -15.19 22.51
N ASN A 197 -29.26 -15.07 22.23
CA ASN A 197 -29.80 -13.76 21.78
C ASN A 197 -29.58 -12.68 22.84
N SER A 198 -29.77 -13.00 24.12
CA SER A 198 -29.58 -12.02 25.21
C SER A 198 -28.12 -11.58 25.36
N GLU A 199 -27.15 -12.48 25.22
CA GLU A 199 -25.73 -12.14 25.22
C GLU A 199 -25.36 -11.27 24.02
N PHE A 200 -25.89 -11.61 22.83
CA PHE A 200 -25.63 -10.84 21.61
C PHE A 200 -26.19 -9.42 21.72
N ASP A 201 -27.44 -9.26 22.13
CA ASP A 201 -28.10 -7.97 22.25
C ASP A 201 -27.43 -7.09 23.31
N PHE A 202 -26.99 -7.69 24.43
CA PHE A 202 -26.23 -7.00 25.47
C PHE A 202 -24.84 -6.58 24.94
N LEU A 203 -24.13 -7.47 24.27
CA LEU A 203 -22.82 -7.20 23.70
C LEU A 203 -22.87 -6.07 22.66
N GLN A 204 -23.89 -6.08 21.80
CA GLN A 204 -24.13 -5.03 20.80
C GLN A 204 -24.37 -3.68 21.46
N ALA A 205 -25.25 -3.63 22.47
CA ALA A 205 -25.53 -2.40 23.19
C ALA A 205 -24.30 -1.86 23.94
N TYR A 206 -23.52 -2.77 24.54
CA TYR A 206 -22.27 -2.40 25.23
C TYR A 206 -21.25 -1.80 24.26
N ILE A 207 -20.99 -2.48 23.12
CA ILE A 207 -20.06 -1.98 22.09
C ILE A 207 -20.49 -0.61 21.60
N ARG A 208 -21.78 -0.43 21.30
CA ARG A 208 -22.34 0.82 20.83
C ARG A 208 -22.12 1.95 21.82
N GLY A 209 -22.48 1.74 23.10
CA GLY A 209 -22.29 2.73 24.15
C GLY A 209 -20.83 3.11 24.37
N MET A 210 -19.89 2.16 24.20
CA MET A 210 -18.46 2.43 24.30
C MET A 210 -17.90 3.21 23.11
N LEU A 211 -18.51 3.11 21.93
CA LEU A 211 -18.07 3.79 20.70
C LEU A 211 -18.71 5.17 20.50
N GLU A 212 -19.87 5.45 21.09
CA GLU A 212 -20.61 6.72 20.87
C GLU A 212 -19.71 7.94 21.10
N ARG A 213 -19.11 8.06 22.28
CA ARG A 213 -18.26 9.20 22.61
C ARG A 213 -17.03 9.34 21.73
N PRO A 214 -16.20 8.30 21.50
CA PRO A 214 -15.07 8.38 20.57
C PRO A 214 -15.47 8.79 19.15
N VAL A 215 -16.62 8.33 18.66
CA VAL A 215 -17.15 8.69 17.33
C VAL A 215 -17.59 10.15 17.30
N GLU A 216 -18.31 10.63 18.32
CA GLU A 216 -18.71 12.04 18.44
C GLU A 216 -17.48 12.98 18.49
N GLU A 217 -16.47 12.64 19.31
CA GLU A 217 -15.23 13.41 19.43
C GLU A 217 -14.46 13.46 18.09
N LEU A 218 -14.47 12.36 17.33
CA LEU A 218 -13.85 12.28 16.01
C LEU A 218 -14.65 13.11 14.98
N GLN A 219 -15.98 12.97 14.94
CA GLN A 219 -16.84 13.72 14.03
C GLN A 219 -16.77 15.23 14.27
N ALA A 220 -16.60 15.67 15.52
CA ALA A 220 -16.38 17.07 15.87
C ALA A 220 -15.07 17.66 15.32
N ARG A 221 -14.14 16.84 14.83
CA ARG A 221 -12.87 17.24 14.21
C ARG A 221 -12.90 17.23 12.68
N LEU A 222 -14.00 16.81 12.07
CA LEU A 222 -14.22 16.95 10.63
C LEU A 222 -14.56 18.40 10.32
N TYR A 223 -14.01 18.92 9.22
CA TYR A 223 -14.41 20.23 8.71
C TYR A 223 -15.75 20.12 7.96
N PHE A 224 -16.36 21.25 7.76
CA PHE A 224 -17.62 21.32 7.00
C PHE A 224 -17.40 20.79 5.58
N ASP A 225 -18.31 19.96 5.09
CA ASP A 225 -18.28 19.29 3.76
C ASP A 225 -17.21 18.19 3.58
N GLU A 226 -16.42 17.85 4.57
CA GLU A 226 -15.51 16.71 4.44
C GLU A 226 -16.26 15.37 4.40
N GLN A 227 -15.85 14.52 3.47
CA GLN A 227 -16.34 13.15 3.30
C GLN A 227 -15.16 12.18 3.55
N PRO A 228 -14.93 11.77 4.81
CA PRO A 228 -13.81 10.90 5.12
C PRO A 228 -14.01 9.51 4.52
N ARG A 229 -12.91 8.84 4.15
CA ARG A 229 -12.91 7.42 3.81
C ARG A 229 -12.57 6.60 5.04
N LEU A 230 -13.15 5.40 5.15
CA LEU A 230 -12.84 4.48 6.24
C LEU A 230 -11.79 3.47 5.82
N VAL A 231 -10.70 3.40 6.58
CA VAL A 231 -9.62 2.43 6.42
C VAL A 231 -9.63 1.50 7.64
N GLY A 232 -9.60 0.21 7.38
CA GLY A 232 -9.55 -0.80 8.44
C GLY A 232 -8.23 -1.56 8.42
N THR A 233 -7.66 -1.80 9.60
CA THR A 233 -6.43 -2.57 9.75
C THR A 233 -6.53 -3.57 10.89
N SER A 234 -5.52 -4.37 11.07
CA SER A 234 -5.39 -5.48 12.02
C SER A 234 -6.01 -6.80 11.57
N GLY A 235 -5.53 -7.86 12.21
CA GLY A 235 -5.89 -9.22 11.81
C GLY A 235 -7.38 -9.58 11.99
N THR A 236 -8.18 -8.81 12.74
CA THR A 236 -9.63 -8.98 12.79
C THR A 236 -10.26 -8.55 11.47
N ILE A 237 -9.92 -7.36 11.00
CA ILE A 237 -10.45 -6.79 9.76
C ILE A 237 -9.93 -7.55 8.54
N GLU A 238 -8.64 -7.92 8.53
CA GLU A 238 -8.06 -8.78 7.49
C GLU A 238 -8.82 -10.11 7.35
N THR A 239 -9.10 -10.78 8.49
CA THR A 239 -9.85 -12.05 8.49
C THR A 239 -11.27 -11.87 7.93
N LEU A 240 -11.97 -10.79 8.30
CA LEU A 240 -13.30 -10.48 7.79
C LEU A 240 -13.27 -10.21 6.29
N ALA A 241 -12.29 -9.43 5.83
CA ALA A 241 -12.11 -9.11 4.42
C ALA A 241 -11.86 -10.37 3.57
N VAL A 242 -10.96 -11.25 4.01
CA VAL A 242 -10.67 -12.52 3.33
C VAL A 242 -11.92 -13.41 3.29
N ALA A 243 -12.64 -13.57 4.41
CA ALA A 243 -13.84 -14.39 4.47
C ALA A 243 -14.93 -13.86 3.53
N ILE A 244 -15.20 -12.55 3.56
CA ILE A 244 -16.20 -11.90 2.69
C ILE A 244 -15.77 -12.01 1.20
N ALA A 245 -14.49 -11.79 0.88
CA ALA A 245 -14.00 -11.88 -0.49
C ALA A 245 -14.14 -13.30 -1.05
N ARG A 246 -13.75 -14.30 -0.30
CA ARG A 246 -13.87 -15.73 -0.71
C ARG A 246 -15.33 -16.12 -0.96
N GLU A 247 -16.24 -15.65 -0.13
CA GLU A 247 -17.67 -15.92 -0.33
C GLU A 247 -18.24 -15.24 -1.58
N LYS A 248 -17.83 -14.01 -1.87
CA LYS A 248 -18.38 -13.23 -2.98
C LYS A 248 -17.71 -13.48 -4.31
N GLN A 249 -16.39 -13.67 -4.28
CA GLN A 249 -15.56 -13.71 -5.48
C GLN A 249 -14.91 -15.08 -5.70
N GLY A 250 -14.99 -15.99 -4.72
CA GLY A 250 -14.34 -17.29 -4.75
C GLY A 250 -12.82 -17.25 -4.61
N LEU A 251 -12.23 -16.05 -4.45
CA LEU A 251 -10.79 -15.81 -4.42
C LEU A 251 -10.41 -14.90 -3.25
N GLU A 252 -9.17 -15.04 -2.79
CA GLU A 252 -8.57 -14.14 -1.81
C GLU A 252 -7.83 -13.02 -2.57
N PRO A 253 -8.10 -11.74 -2.26
CA PRO A 253 -7.36 -10.62 -2.84
C PRO A 253 -5.88 -10.67 -2.43
N SER A 254 -4.98 -10.40 -3.36
CA SER A 254 -3.55 -10.31 -3.11
C SER A 254 -2.93 -9.22 -3.99
N PRO A 255 -2.47 -8.10 -3.40
CA PRO A 255 -2.50 -7.75 -1.97
C PRO A 255 -3.92 -7.54 -1.42
N LEU A 256 -4.08 -7.71 -0.10
CA LEU A 256 -5.33 -7.41 0.58
C LEU A 256 -5.50 -5.90 0.79
N THR A 257 -4.41 -5.14 0.87
CA THR A 257 -4.41 -3.67 0.93
C THR A 257 -5.12 -3.10 -0.30
N GLY A 258 -6.07 -2.20 -0.05
CA GLY A 258 -6.93 -1.59 -1.08
C GLY A 258 -8.21 -2.39 -1.38
N TYR A 259 -8.36 -3.62 -0.88
CA TYR A 259 -9.62 -4.34 -0.98
C TYR A 259 -10.72 -3.61 -0.22
N GLN A 260 -11.93 -3.56 -0.80
CA GLN A 260 -13.08 -2.90 -0.20
C GLN A 260 -14.25 -3.85 -0.05
N PHE A 261 -14.95 -3.72 1.08
CA PHE A 261 -16.23 -4.36 1.30
C PHE A 261 -17.24 -3.38 1.91
N LYS A 262 -18.53 -3.68 1.74
CA LYS A 262 -19.62 -2.80 2.14
C LYS A 262 -20.14 -3.14 3.53
N LEU A 263 -20.71 -2.15 4.22
CA LEU A 263 -21.44 -2.32 5.48
C LEU A 263 -22.53 -3.42 5.37
N LYS A 264 -23.25 -3.45 4.25
CA LYS A 264 -24.25 -4.49 4.00
C LYS A 264 -23.66 -5.90 4.05
N ASP A 265 -22.51 -6.10 3.44
CA ASP A 265 -21.83 -7.40 3.38
C ASP A 265 -21.40 -7.85 4.78
N LEU A 266 -20.85 -6.92 5.56
CA LEU A 266 -20.48 -7.14 6.96
C LEU A 266 -21.72 -7.46 7.81
N SER A 267 -22.81 -6.73 7.66
CA SER A 267 -24.06 -6.96 8.40
C SER A 267 -24.63 -8.36 8.14
N GLU A 268 -24.69 -8.78 6.86
CA GLU A 268 -25.13 -10.13 6.47
C GLU A 268 -24.19 -11.19 7.07
N PHE A 269 -22.89 -10.94 7.07
CA PHE A 269 -21.88 -11.84 7.64
C PHE A 269 -22.04 -11.97 9.16
N VAL A 270 -22.18 -10.87 9.91
CA VAL A 270 -22.43 -10.86 11.36
C VAL A 270 -23.72 -11.58 11.71
N HIS A 271 -24.82 -11.32 10.97
CA HIS A 271 -26.11 -11.99 11.20
C HIS A 271 -26.01 -13.51 11.04
N ARG A 272 -25.15 -13.99 10.17
CA ARG A 272 -24.86 -15.42 10.02
C ARG A 272 -23.95 -15.93 11.13
N LEU A 273 -22.84 -15.23 11.43
CA LEU A 273 -21.86 -15.63 12.46
C LEU A 273 -22.49 -15.86 13.82
N ARG A 274 -23.48 -15.03 14.22
CA ARG A 274 -24.16 -15.16 15.53
C ARG A 274 -24.91 -16.48 15.71
N LYS A 275 -25.29 -17.16 14.62
CA LYS A 275 -26.03 -18.42 14.63
C LYS A 275 -25.12 -19.64 14.60
N LEU A 276 -23.82 -19.46 14.34
CA LEU A 276 -22.86 -20.52 14.15
C LEU A 276 -22.13 -20.84 15.45
N SER A 277 -21.94 -22.16 15.72
CA SER A 277 -21.05 -22.62 16.75
C SER A 277 -19.58 -22.39 16.36
N TYR A 278 -18.66 -22.51 17.31
CA TYR A 278 -17.22 -22.43 17.09
C TYR A 278 -16.75 -23.32 15.92
N HIS A 279 -17.16 -24.60 15.90
CA HIS A 279 -16.80 -25.53 14.83
C HIS A 279 -17.36 -25.13 13.46
N GLN A 280 -18.53 -24.55 13.42
CA GLN A 280 -19.12 -24.05 12.18
C GLN A 280 -18.43 -22.78 11.71
N ARG A 281 -18.02 -21.87 12.60
CA ARG A 281 -17.21 -20.69 12.26
C ARG A 281 -15.83 -21.08 11.72
N LEU A 282 -15.20 -22.14 12.29
CA LEU A 282 -13.94 -22.68 11.80
C LEU A 282 -14.04 -23.24 10.36
N ALA A 283 -15.21 -23.71 9.96
CA ALA A 283 -15.43 -24.22 8.62
C ALA A 283 -15.57 -23.11 7.55
N ILE A 284 -15.66 -21.84 7.95
CA ILE A 284 -15.71 -20.71 7.00
C ILE A 284 -14.32 -20.49 6.39
N PRO A 285 -14.18 -20.53 5.05
CA PRO A 285 -12.89 -20.28 4.40
C PRO A 285 -12.33 -18.89 4.74
N GLY A 286 -11.09 -18.84 5.23
CA GLY A 286 -10.43 -17.61 5.68
C GLY A 286 -10.46 -17.40 7.20
N ILE A 287 -11.24 -18.16 7.97
CA ILE A 287 -11.26 -18.11 9.43
C ILE A 287 -10.39 -19.23 9.99
N SER A 288 -9.29 -18.87 10.62
CA SER A 288 -8.40 -19.82 11.29
C SER A 288 -8.92 -20.22 12.67
N ASP A 289 -8.43 -21.36 13.20
CA ASP A 289 -8.69 -21.83 14.56
C ASP A 289 -8.51 -20.74 15.63
N LYS A 290 -7.43 -19.97 15.53
CA LYS A 290 -7.10 -18.86 16.44
C LYS A 290 -8.06 -17.67 16.33
N ARG A 291 -8.86 -17.59 15.27
CA ARG A 291 -9.82 -16.50 15.01
C ARG A 291 -11.27 -16.90 15.23
N ALA A 292 -11.62 -18.17 15.02
CA ALA A 292 -13.01 -18.65 15.11
C ALA A 292 -13.69 -18.32 16.46
N GLU A 293 -12.92 -18.28 17.55
CA GLU A 293 -13.41 -17.94 18.88
C GLU A 293 -13.77 -16.45 19.03
N ILE A 294 -12.96 -15.56 18.44
CA ILE A 294 -12.99 -14.11 18.70
C ILE A 294 -13.54 -13.28 17.53
N ILE A 295 -13.87 -13.91 16.40
CA ILE A 295 -14.24 -13.18 15.19
C ILE A 295 -15.60 -12.50 15.32
N LEU A 296 -16.56 -13.07 16.03
CA LEU A 296 -17.91 -12.50 16.17
C LEU A 296 -17.89 -11.16 16.92
N PRO A 297 -17.29 -11.02 18.12
CA PRO A 297 -17.17 -9.71 18.76
C PRO A 297 -16.37 -8.71 17.93
N GLY A 298 -15.30 -9.16 17.26
CA GLY A 298 -14.53 -8.28 16.38
C GLY A 298 -15.35 -7.76 15.19
N ALA A 299 -16.14 -8.61 14.56
CA ALA A 299 -17.05 -8.23 13.49
C ALA A 299 -18.17 -7.28 13.97
N LEU A 300 -18.65 -7.49 15.21
CA LEU A 300 -19.68 -6.64 15.80
C LEU A 300 -19.13 -5.25 16.16
N ILE A 301 -17.90 -5.15 16.66
CA ILE A 301 -17.21 -3.86 16.86
C ILE A 301 -17.17 -3.08 15.54
N LEU A 302 -16.74 -3.73 14.46
CA LEU A 302 -16.65 -3.09 13.16
C LEU A 302 -18.03 -2.65 12.63
N LEU A 303 -19.04 -3.50 12.78
CA LEU A 303 -20.40 -3.22 12.34
C LEU A 303 -20.96 -1.98 13.06
N GLU A 304 -20.82 -1.90 14.39
CA GLU A 304 -21.30 -0.76 15.17
C GLU A 304 -20.49 0.51 14.86
N ALA A 305 -19.17 0.41 14.70
CA ALA A 305 -18.34 1.54 14.33
C ALA A 305 -18.74 2.11 12.96
N MET A 306 -18.88 1.27 11.93
CA MET A 306 -19.32 1.71 10.60
C MET A 306 -20.72 2.34 10.63
N THR A 307 -21.61 1.79 11.44
CA THR A 307 -22.99 2.30 11.61
C THR A 307 -22.99 3.68 12.26
N LEU A 308 -22.26 3.88 13.36
CA LEU A 308 -22.18 5.16 14.07
C LEU A 308 -21.46 6.22 13.24
N LEU A 309 -20.39 5.84 12.53
CA LEU A 309 -19.66 6.72 11.62
C LEU A 309 -20.42 7.01 10.31
N LYS A 310 -21.53 6.31 10.04
CA LYS A 310 -22.32 6.38 8.80
C LYS A 310 -21.50 6.06 7.55
N MET A 311 -20.63 5.05 7.64
CA MET A 311 -19.75 4.61 6.55
C MET A 311 -20.34 3.40 5.84
N ASP A 312 -20.53 3.53 4.52
CA ASP A 312 -21.11 2.46 3.68
C ASP A 312 -20.08 1.42 3.23
N SER A 313 -18.79 1.74 3.29
CA SER A 313 -17.70 0.87 2.87
C SER A 313 -16.43 1.08 3.70
N LEU A 314 -15.58 0.07 3.71
CA LEU A 314 -14.28 0.08 4.35
C LEU A 314 -13.22 -0.40 3.37
N THR A 315 -12.06 0.27 3.35
CA THR A 315 -10.86 -0.14 2.61
C THR A 315 -9.87 -0.79 3.57
N VAL A 316 -9.30 -1.93 3.21
CA VAL A 316 -8.34 -2.67 4.05
C VAL A 316 -6.93 -2.16 3.86
N CYS A 317 -6.17 -2.07 4.95
CA CYS A 317 -4.72 -1.87 4.97
C CYS A 317 -4.05 -2.98 5.79
N GLU A 318 -3.05 -3.65 5.22
CA GLU A 318 -2.30 -4.73 5.92
C GLU A 318 -1.21 -4.18 6.85
N ARG A 319 -0.94 -2.87 6.81
CA ARG A 319 0.02 -2.22 7.70
C ARG A 319 -0.67 -1.57 8.89
N SER A 320 -0.06 -1.71 10.05
CA SER A 320 -0.59 -1.26 11.33
C SER A 320 0.54 -0.86 12.29
N LEU A 321 0.40 -1.19 13.58
CA LEU A 321 1.31 -0.82 14.67
C LEU A 321 2.77 -1.22 14.40
N ARG A 322 3.05 -2.42 13.91
CA ARG A 322 4.42 -2.91 13.66
C ARG A 322 5.19 -2.03 12.69
N GLU A 323 4.58 -1.75 11.55
CA GLU A 323 5.14 -0.89 10.52
C GLU A 323 5.24 0.55 11.03
N GLY A 324 4.29 0.98 11.86
CA GLY A 324 4.33 2.28 12.52
C GLY A 324 5.46 2.44 13.51
N VAL A 325 5.85 1.39 14.22
CA VAL A 325 7.05 1.38 15.10
C VAL A 325 8.31 1.62 14.27
N ILE A 326 8.39 1.02 13.08
CA ILE A 326 9.53 1.21 12.17
C ILE A 326 9.57 2.62 11.63
N VAL A 327 8.44 3.15 11.15
CA VAL A 327 8.34 4.53 10.66
C VAL A 327 8.69 5.53 11.76
N ASP A 328 8.20 5.33 12.98
CA ASP A 328 8.52 6.16 14.14
C ASP A 328 10.03 6.13 14.45
N TRP A 329 10.66 4.95 14.37
CA TRP A 329 12.10 4.81 14.51
C TRP A 329 12.86 5.58 13.40
N MET A 330 12.44 5.45 12.14
CA MET A 330 13.04 6.17 11.02
C MET A 330 12.93 7.70 11.19
N LEU A 331 11.78 8.19 11.66
CA LEU A 331 11.56 9.61 11.95
C LEU A 331 12.49 10.11 13.09
N THR A 332 12.63 9.32 14.15
CA THR A 332 13.45 9.71 15.33
C THR A 332 14.96 9.66 15.03
N HIS A 333 15.40 8.87 14.04
CA HIS A 333 16.79 8.76 13.62
C HIS A 333 17.11 9.64 12.41
N GLY A 334 16.21 10.54 12.00
CA GLY A 334 16.46 11.50 10.92
C GLY A 334 16.50 10.89 9.51
N LEU A 335 16.04 9.65 9.34
CA LEU A 335 15.96 8.99 8.02
C LEU A 335 14.77 9.48 7.19
N ILE A 336 13.82 10.15 7.83
CA ILE A 336 12.65 10.78 7.20
C ILE A 336 12.57 12.21 7.77
N GLU A 337 12.79 13.22 6.94
CA GLU A 337 12.77 14.61 7.36
C GLU A 337 11.34 15.18 7.48
N ASP A 338 10.44 14.74 6.58
CA ASP A 338 9.08 15.26 6.49
C ASP A 338 8.07 14.12 6.25
N ARG A 339 7.08 14.02 7.13
CA ARG A 339 6.00 13.02 7.04
C ARG A 339 5.15 13.20 5.80
N LEU A 340 4.86 14.43 5.41
CA LEU A 340 4.12 14.76 4.18
C LEU A 340 4.86 14.29 2.94
N ARG A 341 6.15 14.60 2.87
CA ARG A 341 6.99 14.16 1.77
C ARG A 341 7.11 12.64 1.73
N TYR A 342 7.15 11.99 2.91
CA TYR A 342 7.15 10.54 3.02
C TYR A 342 5.87 9.92 2.46
N GLN A 343 4.71 10.49 2.71
CA GLN A 343 3.44 9.98 2.21
C GLN A 343 3.22 10.32 0.72
N SER A 344 3.38 11.59 0.32
CA SER A 344 3.14 12.04 -1.06
C SER A 344 3.98 11.33 -2.12
N SER A 345 5.08 10.70 -1.71
CA SER A 345 5.98 9.96 -2.60
C SER A 345 5.95 8.43 -2.41
N ILE A 346 4.97 7.85 -1.69
CA ILE A 346 4.96 6.41 -1.40
C ILE A 346 4.91 5.56 -2.68
N ARG A 347 4.08 5.92 -3.65
CA ARG A 347 3.97 5.25 -4.95
C ARG A 347 5.30 5.30 -5.70
N GLN A 348 5.91 6.48 -5.75
CA GLN A 348 7.22 6.66 -6.40
C GLN A 348 8.31 5.87 -5.71
N ARG A 349 8.41 5.95 -4.37
CA ARG A 349 9.41 5.19 -3.60
C ARG A 349 9.28 3.69 -3.81
N SER A 350 8.06 3.14 -3.73
CA SER A 350 7.85 1.70 -3.91
C SER A 350 8.18 1.25 -5.33
N THR A 351 7.90 2.07 -6.33
CA THR A 351 8.26 1.82 -7.73
C THR A 351 9.78 1.83 -7.92
N LEU A 352 10.48 2.86 -7.42
CA LEU A 352 11.95 2.96 -7.50
C LEU A 352 12.65 1.85 -6.74
N LYS A 353 12.12 1.47 -5.56
CA LYS A 353 12.63 0.34 -4.78
C LYS A 353 12.57 -0.98 -5.55
N ILE A 354 11.47 -1.26 -6.25
CA ILE A 354 11.37 -2.43 -7.12
C ILE A 354 12.35 -2.33 -8.30
N ALA A 355 12.50 -1.14 -8.89
CA ALA A 355 13.46 -0.92 -9.96
C ALA A 355 14.91 -1.19 -9.51
N GLN A 356 15.30 -0.71 -8.34
CA GLN A 356 16.61 -0.98 -7.74
C GLN A 356 16.80 -2.47 -7.42
N LYS A 357 15.82 -3.11 -6.78
CA LYS A 357 15.84 -4.54 -6.45
C LYS A 357 16.13 -5.42 -7.67
N TYR A 358 15.60 -5.05 -8.82
CA TYR A 358 15.77 -5.80 -10.07
C TYR A 358 16.76 -5.13 -11.03
N GLN A 359 17.63 -4.24 -10.53
CA GLN A 359 18.74 -3.64 -11.25
C GLN A 359 18.33 -3.01 -12.60
N VAL A 360 17.22 -2.28 -12.59
CA VAL A 360 16.77 -1.52 -13.76
C VAL A 360 17.78 -0.40 -14.05
N ASN A 361 18.12 -0.20 -15.32
CA ASN A 361 18.86 0.99 -15.74
C ASN A 361 17.97 2.22 -15.58
N LEU A 362 18.11 2.92 -14.44
CA LEU A 362 17.24 4.05 -14.08
C LEU A 362 17.40 5.22 -15.03
N ASP A 363 18.61 5.53 -15.52
CA ASP A 363 18.83 6.63 -16.47
C ASP A 363 17.99 6.45 -17.75
N SER A 364 17.99 5.24 -18.30
CA SER A 364 17.14 4.89 -19.45
C SER A 364 15.66 4.89 -19.10
N ALA A 365 15.30 4.32 -17.95
CA ALA A 365 13.91 4.24 -17.51
C ALA A 365 13.30 5.64 -17.27
N GLU A 366 14.05 6.57 -16.70
CA GLU A 366 13.63 7.96 -16.47
C GLU A 366 13.47 8.74 -17.77
N ARG A 367 14.38 8.58 -18.74
CA ARG A 367 14.19 9.16 -20.07
C ARG A 367 12.92 8.65 -20.75
N ILE A 368 12.70 7.33 -20.71
CA ILE A 368 11.49 6.72 -21.27
C ILE A 368 10.23 7.22 -20.54
N ALA A 369 10.29 7.34 -19.19
CA ALA A 369 9.21 7.92 -18.41
C ALA A 369 8.94 9.38 -18.82
N GLY A 370 9.97 10.20 -19.00
CA GLY A 370 9.84 11.56 -19.50
C GLY A 370 9.17 11.62 -20.87
N PHE A 371 9.59 10.78 -21.80
CA PHE A 371 8.98 10.73 -23.15
C PHE A 371 7.51 10.27 -23.11
N VAL A 372 7.19 9.23 -22.37
CA VAL A 372 5.81 8.73 -22.33
C VAL A 372 4.87 9.72 -21.65
N LEU A 373 5.33 10.42 -20.61
CA LEU A 373 4.53 11.45 -19.95
C LEU A 373 4.31 12.67 -20.85
N THR A 374 5.32 13.06 -21.61
CA THR A 374 5.15 14.13 -22.62
C THR A 374 4.14 13.72 -23.69
N LEU A 375 4.21 12.47 -24.20
CA LEU A 375 3.21 11.95 -25.13
C LEU A 375 1.82 11.95 -24.50
N PHE A 376 1.67 11.50 -23.27
CA PHE A 376 0.42 11.50 -22.54
C PHE A 376 -0.17 12.90 -22.43
N ASP A 377 0.62 13.86 -21.91
CA ASP A 377 0.17 15.24 -21.67
C ASP A 377 -0.20 15.97 -22.96
N ARG A 378 0.55 15.74 -24.05
CA ARG A 378 0.30 16.35 -25.37
C ARG A 378 -0.87 15.75 -26.14
N THR A 379 -1.27 14.53 -25.80
CA THR A 379 -2.40 13.83 -26.46
C THR A 379 -3.66 13.81 -25.61
N GLN A 380 -3.61 14.27 -24.36
CA GLN A 380 -4.78 14.40 -23.49
C GLN A 380 -5.78 15.41 -24.07
N GLY A 381 -7.07 15.06 -24.06
CA GLY A 381 -8.15 15.84 -24.69
C GLY A 381 -8.19 15.77 -26.22
N LEU A 382 -7.19 15.13 -26.85
CA LEU A 382 -7.12 14.93 -28.31
C LEU A 382 -7.35 13.45 -28.68
N LEU A 383 -6.63 12.55 -28.05
CA LEU A 383 -6.65 11.10 -28.32
C LEU A 383 -7.17 10.29 -27.13
N HIS A 384 -7.09 10.82 -25.93
CA HIS A 384 -7.60 10.21 -24.71
C HIS A 384 -7.99 11.26 -23.66
N ASP A 385 -8.81 10.83 -22.67
CA ASP A 385 -9.29 11.66 -21.55
C ASP A 385 -8.83 11.11 -20.20
N TRP A 386 -7.74 10.32 -20.15
CA TRP A 386 -7.19 9.78 -18.91
C TRP A 386 -6.63 10.89 -18.03
N GLY A 387 -6.77 10.75 -16.71
CA GLY A 387 -6.41 11.76 -15.73
C GLY A 387 -5.03 11.55 -15.07
N LEU A 388 -4.82 12.25 -13.94
CA LEU A 388 -3.55 12.23 -13.21
C LEU A 388 -3.22 10.86 -12.63
N ASN A 389 -4.22 10.10 -12.17
CA ASN A 389 -4.01 8.75 -11.65
C ASN A 389 -3.45 7.82 -12.73
N GLU A 390 -4.05 7.81 -13.92
CA GLU A 390 -3.59 6.98 -15.03
C GLU A 390 -2.21 7.41 -15.54
N ARG A 391 -1.92 8.71 -15.48
CA ARG A 391 -0.60 9.26 -15.76
C ARG A 391 0.48 8.70 -14.82
N GLU A 392 0.16 8.59 -13.53
CA GLU A 392 1.06 8.01 -12.52
C GLU A 392 1.26 6.50 -12.73
N LEU A 393 0.20 5.75 -13.06
CA LEU A 393 0.31 4.33 -13.41
C LEU A 393 1.22 4.12 -14.63
N LEU A 394 1.11 5.00 -15.63
CA LEU A 394 1.94 4.97 -16.83
C LEU A 394 3.41 5.26 -16.51
N TRP A 395 3.68 6.23 -15.62
CA TRP A 395 5.03 6.50 -15.13
C TRP A 395 5.65 5.27 -14.46
N SER A 396 4.92 4.64 -13.53
CA SER A 396 5.39 3.46 -12.83
C SER A 396 5.66 2.29 -13.77
N ALA A 397 4.81 2.10 -14.78
CA ALA A 397 5.01 1.12 -15.82
C ALA A 397 6.24 1.42 -16.67
N ALA A 398 6.52 2.69 -16.96
CA ALA A 398 7.70 3.12 -17.71
C ALA A 398 8.98 2.85 -16.92
N ILE A 399 9.00 3.14 -15.61
CA ILE A 399 10.16 2.82 -14.75
C ILE A 399 10.39 1.30 -14.70
N LEU A 400 9.35 0.49 -14.60
CA LEU A 400 9.46 -0.96 -14.35
C LEU A 400 9.43 -1.84 -15.60
N HIS A 401 9.22 -1.28 -16.81
CA HIS A 401 8.97 -2.09 -18.01
C HIS A 401 10.05 -3.13 -18.31
N ASN A 402 11.29 -2.87 -17.94
CA ASN A 402 12.46 -3.73 -18.18
C ASN A 402 12.95 -4.51 -16.94
N CYS A 403 12.28 -4.43 -15.77
CA CYS A 403 12.73 -5.14 -14.56
C CYS A 403 12.85 -6.66 -14.75
N GLY A 404 12.12 -7.24 -15.69
CA GLY A 404 12.19 -8.65 -16.04
C GLY A 404 13.49 -9.09 -16.74
N ILE A 405 14.34 -8.15 -17.19
CA ILE A 405 15.69 -8.46 -17.71
C ILE A 405 16.54 -9.12 -16.64
N HIS A 406 16.30 -8.79 -15.36
CA HIS A 406 16.94 -9.41 -14.22
C HIS A 406 16.80 -10.95 -14.20
N ILE A 407 15.68 -11.49 -14.69
CA ILE A 407 15.47 -12.93 -14.81
C ILE A 407 16.09 -13.44 -16.12
N SER A 408 15.72 -12.82 -17.25
CA SER A 408 16.23 -13.19 -18.57
C SER A 408 15.91 -12.11 -19.60
N HIS A 409 16.86 -11.84 -20.50
CA HIS A 409 16.63 -10.96 -21.65
C HIS A 409 15.53 -11.50 -22.59
N SER A 410 15.44 -12.85 -22.73
CA SER A 410 14.41 -13.49 -23.51
C SER A 410 13.06 -13.34 -22.82
N ALA A 411 12.06 -12.85 -23.56
CA ALA A 411 10.70 -12.65 -23.05
C ALA A 411 10.60 -11.79 -21.78
N HIS A 412 11.56 -10.89 -21.51
CA HIS A 412 11.61 -10.07 -20.28
C HIS A 412 10.31 -9.34 -19.99
N HIS A 413 9.54 -8.91 -20.97
CA HIS A 413 8.23 -8.28 -20.79
C HIS A 413 7.23 -9.18 -20.03
N LYS A 414 7.32 -10.51 -20.16
CA LYS A 414 6.54 -11.47 -19.38
C LYS A 414 7.08 -11.59 -17.96
N HIS A 415 8.39 -11.55 -17.81
CA HIS A 415 9.03 -11.55 -16.50
C HIS A 415 8.76 -10.23 -15.76
N SER A 416 8.77 -9.07 -16.45
CA SER A 416 8.37 -7.78 -15.86
C SER A 416 6.94 -7.83 -15.33
N TYR A 417 5.98 -8.36 -16.10
CA TYR A 417 4.62 -8.57 -15.63
C TYR A 417 4.59 -9.37 -14.32
N TYR A 418 5.28 -10.52 -14.28
CA TYR A 418 5.33 -11.38 -13.11
C TYR A 418 5.95 -10.68 -11.89
N LEU A 419 7.09 -10.02 -12.08
CA LEU A 419 7.80 -9.32 -11.00
C LEU A 419 6.99 -8.14 -10.43
N ILE A 420 6.31 -7.38 -11.27
CA ILE A 420 5.46 -6.26 -10.87
C ILE A 420 4.23 -6.79 -10.13
N ARG A 421 3.57 -7.82 -10.69
CA ARG A 421 2.34 -8.37 -10.10
C ARG A 421 2.55 -9.02 -8.73
N ASN A 422 3.73 -9.57 -8.49
CA ASN A 422 4.12 -10.23 -7.23
C ASN A 422 5.11 -9.38 -6.40
N GLY A 423 5.33 -8.13 -6.78
CA GLY A 423 6.15 -7.17 -6.05
C GLY A 423 5.32 -6.35 -5.05
N GLU A 424 5.99 -5.83 -4.02
CA GLU A 424 5.36 -4.92 -3.05
C GLU A 424 5.30 -3.49 -3.60
N LEU A 425 4.34 -3.21 -4.48
CA LEU A 425 4.00 -1.85 -4.91
C LEU A 425 3.07 -1.21 -3.89
N LEU A 426 3.65 -0.48 -2.93
CA LEU A 426 2.90 0.21 -1.88
C LEU A 426 2.21 1.47 -2.42
N GLY A 427 1.05 1.79 -1.85
CA GLY A 427 0.24 2.92 -2.31
C GLY A 427 -0.65 2.60 -3.52
N TYR A 428 -0.54 1.41 -4.12
CA TYR A 428 -1.35 0.95 -5.24
C TYR A 428 -2.34 -0.12 -4.81
N THR A 429 -3.54 -0.09 -5.39
CA THR A 429 -4.54 -1.16 -5.25
C THR A 429 -4.18 -2.37 -6.13
N ASP A 430 -4.77 -3.52 -5.85
CA ASP A 430 -4.57 -4.74 -6.67
C ASP A 430 -4.88 -4.50 -8.17
N THR A 431 -5.94 -3.74 -8.45
CA THR A 431 -6.32 -3.37 -9.83
C THR A 431 -5.27 -2.48 -10.48
N GLU A 432 -4.71 -1.51 -9.77
CA GLU A 432 -3.67 -0.62 -10.29
C GLU A 432 -2.36 -1.38 -10.53
N VAL A 433 -1.97 -2.27 -9.63
CA VAL A 433 -0.82 -3.18 -9.83
C VAL A 433 -1.00 -4.04 -11.08
N GLU A 434 -2.20 -4.59 -11.30
CA GLU A 434 -2.52 -5.35 -12.50
C GLU A 434 -2.42 -4.49 -13.77
N ILE A 435 -2.87 -3.23 -13.73
CA ILE A 435 -2.75 -2.29 -14.85
C ILE A 435 -1.27 -2.00 -15.14
N ILE A 436 -0.48 -1.61 -14.13
CA ILE A 436 0.96 -1.33 -14.27
C ILE A 436 1.69 -2.54 -14.87
N ALA A 437 1.43 -3.75 -14.36
CA ALA A 437 2.01 -4.98 -14.84
C ALA A 437 1.66 -5.25 -16.32
N ASN A 438 0.41 -5.01 -16.71
CA ASN A 438 -0.02 -5.15 -18.10
C ASN A 438 0.59 -4.08 -19.01
N LEU A 439 0.69 -2.82 -18.59
CA LEU A 439 1.37 -1.77 -19.35
C LEU A 439 2.84 -2.17 -19.61
N ALA A 440 3.54 -2.60 -18.57
CA ALA A 440 4.91 -3.09 -18.69
C ALA A 440 5.01 -4.34 -19.58
N ARG A 441 4.04 -5.27 -19.54
CA ARG A 441 4.01 -6.44 -20.41
C ARG A 441 3.87 -6.09 -21.88
N TYR A 442 3.06 -5.09 -22.20
CA TYR A 442 2.72 -4.75 -23.57
C TYR A 442 3.58 -3.65 -24.21
N HIS A 443 4.69 -3.25 -23.56
CA HIS A 443 5.65 -2.29 -24.16
C HIS A 443 6.37 -2.84 -25.40
N ARG A 444 6.27 -4.16 -25.66
CA ARG A 444 6.86 -4.83 -26.83
C ARG A 444 6.06 -6.05 -27.26
N GLN A 445 6.46 -6.66 -28.39
CA GLN A 445 5.81 -7.85 -28.99
C GLN A 445 4.35 -7.59 -29.38
N SER A 446 3.46 -8.54 -29.15
CA SER A 446 2.05 -8.44 -29.55
C SER A 446 1.30 -7.36 -28.77
N ALA A 447 0.35 -6.68 -29.42
CA ALA A 447 -0.64 -5.84 -28.77
C ALA A 447 -1.52 -6.64 -27.79
N PRO A 448 -2.19 -5.96 -26.82
CA PRO A 448 -3.16 -6.62 -25.94
C PRO A 448 -4.26 -7.35 -26.73
N LYS A 449 -4.57 -8.59 -26.35
CA LYS A 449 -5.62 -9.40 -27.01
C LYS A 449 -6.47 -10.14 -25.99
N LYS A 450 -7.78 -10.28 -26.25
CA LYS A 450 -8.73 -10.98 -25.35
C LYS A 450 -8.34 -12.43 -25.04
N LYS A 451 -7.52 -13.08 -25.89
CA LYS A 451 -6.98 -14.43 -25.65
C LYS A 451 -5.84 -14.48 -24.64
N HIS A 452 -5.27 -13.35 -24.26
CA HIS A 452 -4.22 -13.29 -23.24
C HIS A 452 -4.86 -13.26 -21.86
N ASP A 453 -4.54 -14.21 -20.99
CA ASP A 453 -5.15 -14.36 -19.67
C ASP A 453 -4.97 -13.11 -18.81
N ASN A 454 -3.75 -12.56 -18.73
CA ASN A 454 -3.47 -11.33 -18.00
C ASN A 454 -4.34 -10.14 -18.46
N TYR A 455 -4.60 -9.99 -19.75
CA TYR A 455 -5.46 -8.93 -20.28
C TYR A 455 -6.95 -9.22 -20.04
N ARG A 456 -7.35 -10.48 -20.08
CA ARG A 456 -8.71 -10.92 -19.77
C ARG A 456 -9.05 -10.72 -18.30
N ASN A 457 -8.08 -10.88 -17.40
CA ASN A 457 -8.24 -10.72 -15.93
C ASN A 457 -8.44 -9.27 -15.48
N LEU A 458 -8.18 -8.29 -16.34
CA LEU A 458 -8.52 -6.90 -16.03
C LEU A 458 -10.03 -6.75 -15.75
N SER A 459 -10.36 -6.17 -14.59
CA SER A 459 -11.69 -6.18 -13.98
C SER A 459 -12.78 -5.48 -14.80
N SER A 460 -12.43 -4.53 -15.69
CA SER A 460 -13.41 -3.77 -16.47
C SER A 460 -13.03 -3.58 -17.93
N LYS A 461 -14.02 -3.22 -18.77
CA LYS A 461 -13.78 -2.81 -20.16
C LYS A 461 -12.94 -1.51 -20.21
N GLN A 462 -13.14 -0.62 -19.25
CA GLN A 462 -12.41 0.64 -19.15
C GLN A 462 -10.92 0.38 -18.88
N HIS A 463 -10.58 -0.51 -17.94
CA HIS A 463 -9.19 -0.89 -17.66
C HIS A 463 -8.52 -1.55 -18.87
N ARG A 464 -9.25 -2.37 -19.62
CA ARG A 464 -8.72 -2.94 -20.87
C ARG A 464 -8.45 -1.86 -21.91
N LYS A 465 -9.35 -0.88 -22.08
CA LYS A 465 -9.14 0.26 -22.98
C LYS A 465 -7.92 1.08 -22.54
N MET A 466 -7.80 1.37 -21.25
CA MET A 466 -6.65 2.08 -20.68
C MET A 466 -5.34 1.36 -21.00
N VAL A 467 -5.25 0.06 -20.74
CA VAL A 467 -4.05 -0.73 -21.04
C VAL A 467 -3.73 -0.73 -22.54
N SER A 468 -4.71 -0.86 -23.41
CA SER A 468 -4.49 -0.79 -24.86
C SER A 468 -3.90 0.56 -25.26
N GLN A 469 -4.54 1.64 -24.85
CA GLN A 469 -4.15 3.01 -25.23
C GLN A 469 -2.79 3.41 -24.62
N LEU A 470 -2.62 3.24 -23.31
CA LEU A 470 -1.40 3.69 -22.62
C LEU A 470 -0.18 2.80 -22.96
N SER A 471 -0.37 1.50 -23.19
CA SER A 471 0.75 0.68 -23.66
C SER A 471 1.22 1.05 -25.07
N ALA A 472 0.33 1.56 -25.93
CA ALA A 472 0.71 2.09 -27.23
C ALA A 472 1.60 3.33 -27.11
N LEU A 473 1.31 4.26 -26.18
CA LEU A 473 2.19 5.37 -25.87
C LEU A 473 3.55 4.91 -25.33
N LEU A 474 3.55 3.96 -24.39
CA LEU A 474 4.79 3.44 -23.82
C LEU A 474 5.69 2.77 -24.88
N ARG A 475 5.12 2.12 -25.88
CA ARG A 475 5.88 1.55 -27.00
C ARG A 475 6.65 2.60 -27.80
N LEU A 476 6.03 3.76 -28.05
CA LEU A 476 6.69 4.87 -28.75
C LEU A 476 7.84 5.39 -27.91
N ALA A 477 7.60 5.63 -26.62
CA ALA A 477 8.65 6.13 -25.71
C ALA A 477 9.86 5.20 -25.63
N VAL A 478 9.63 3.88 -25.49
CA VAL A 478 10.71 2.87 -25.50
C VAL A 478 11.48 2.83 -26.83
N ALA A 479 10.84 3.19 -27.95
CA ALA A 479 11.52 3.27 -29.24
C ALA A 479 12.52 4.43 -29.30
N LEU A 480 12.22 5.55 -28.61
CA LEU A 480 13.02 6.77 -28.63
C LEU A 480 14.32 6.72 -27.80
N ASP A 481 14.46 5.72 -26.90
CA ASP A 481 15.71 5.48 -26.18
C ASP A 481 16.34 4.13 -26.58
N ARG A 482 16.35 3.84 -27.88
CA ARG A 482 16.80 2.55 -28.42
C ARG A 482 18.25 2.23 -28.10
N ARG A 483 19.15 3.21 -28.20
CA ARG A 483 20.57 3.10 -27.90
C ARG A 483 20.88 3.19 -26.40
N GLN A 484 19.93 3.67 -25.59
CA GLN A 484 20.07 3.92 -24.14
C GLN A 484 21.17 4.94 -23.80
N VAL A 485 21.45 5.87 -24.72
CA VAL A 485 22.46 6.93 -24.57
C VAL A 485 21.85 8.32 -24.51
N GLY A 486 20.50 8.44 -24.51
CA GLY A 486 19.83 9.71 -24.51
C GLY A 486 19.97 10.48 -25.83
N ALA A 487 19.91 9.78 -26.95
CA ALA A 487 20.07 10.38 -28.28
C ALA A 487 19.01 11.46 -28.60
N ILE A 488 17.81 11.31 -28.06
CA ILE A 488 16.73 12.31 -28.14
C ILE A 488 16.74 13.12 -26.83
N ALA A 489 16.88 14.45 -26.92
CA ALA A 489 16.82 15.35 -25.77
C ALA A 489 15.39 15.73 -25.39
N GLN A 490 14.55 16.03 -26.38
CA GLN A 490 13.17 16.47 -26.17
C GLN A 490 12.27 15.95 -27.28
N LEU A 491 10.97 15.85 -26.98
CA LEU A 491 9.94 15.58 -27.96
C LEU A 491 8.76 16.53 -27.78
N ASP A 492 8.06 16.80 -28.87
CA ASP A 492 6.79 17.50 -28.90
C ASP A 492 5.83 16.83 -29.89
N CYS A 493 4.55 17.14 -29.80
CA CYS A 493 3.50 16.57 -30.64
C CYS A 493 2.62 17.65 -31.24
N ARG A 494 2.27 17.51 -32.54
CA ARG A 494 1.26 18.34 -33.22
C ARG A 494 0.24 17.45 -33.90
N TYR A 495 -1.00 17.55 -33.48
CA TYR A 495 -2.10 16.79 -34.05
C TYR A 495 -2.83 17.58 -35.14
N PHE A 496 -3.11 16.93 -36.27
CA PHE A 496 -3.83 17.47 -37.43
C PHE A 496 -5.13 16.67 -37.64
N PRO A 497 -6.27 17.14 -37.10
CA PRO A 497 -7.53 16.39 -37.13
C PRO A 497 -8.03 16.07 -38.55
N ASN A 498 -7.87 17.02 -39.48
CA ASN A 498 -8.36 16.89 -40.86
C ASN A 498 -7.69 15.77 -41.65
N THR A 499 -6.42 15.46 -41.34
CA THR A 499 -5.65 14.41 -41.99
C THR A 499 -5.47 13.18 -41.12
N LYS A 500 -5.98 13.23 -39.89
CA LYS A 500 -5.74 12.21 -38.85
C LYS A 500 -4.24 11.91 -38.66
N GLN A 501 -3.42 12.94 -38.61
CA GLN A 501 -1.96 12.83 -38.46
C GLN A 501 -1.48 13.40 -37.15
N LEU A 502 -0.61 12.66 -36.45
CA LEU A 502 0.16 13.14 -35.32
C LEU A 502 1.62 13.28 -35.74
N HIS A 503 2.10 14.51 -35.84
CA HIS A 503 3.51 14.79 -36.06
C HIS A 503 4.23 14.69 -34.72
N LEU A 504 5.18 13.77 -34.62
CA LEU A 504 6.07 13.61 -33.47
C LEU A 504 7.38 14.33 -33.79
N ILE A 505 7.59 15.46 -33.12
CA ILE A 505 8.76 16.31 -33.31
C ILE A 505 9.83 15.87 -32.32
N LEU A 506 10.98 15.45 -32.82
CA LEU A 506 12.09 14.91 -32.06
C LEU A 506 13.28 15.86 -32.14
N HIS A 507 13.83 16.25 -31.00
CA HIS A 507 15.01 17.08 -30.90
C HIS A 507 16.21 16.23 -30.48
N PRO A 508 17.18 15.98 -31.37
CA PRO A 508 18.39 15.24 -31.02
C PRO A 508 19.18 15.96 -29.94
N ASN A 509 19.89 15.21 -29.11
CA ASN A 509 20.80 15.77 -28.11
C ASN A 509 22.08 16.35 -28.76
N GLU A 510 22.58 15.69 -29.80
CA GLU A 510 23.66 16.18 -30.64
C GLU A 510 23.10 16.67 -31.99
N VAL A 511 23.50 17.88 -32.42
CA VAL A 511 22.91 18.55 -33.62
C VAL A 511 23.06 17.68 -34.87
N ASP A 512 24.14 16.94 -35.00
CA ASP A 512 24.46 16.13 -36.17
C ASP A 512 24.04 14.64 -36.02
N ASP A 513 23.39 14.23 -34.91
CA ASP A 513 22.92 12.85 -34.76
C ASP A 513 21.63 12.63 -35.57
N PRO A 514 21.65 11.79 -36.61
CA PRO A 514 20.49 11.49 -37.43
C PRO A 514 19.49 10.54 -36.73
N CYS A 515 19.75 10.10 -35.48
CA CYS A 515 18.91 9.23 -34.66
C CYS A 515 18.33 8.02 -35.43
N VAL A 516 19.12 7.42 -36.31
CA VAL A 516 18.65 6.37 -37.25
C VAL A 516 18.05 5.17 -36.55
N LEU A 517 18.65 4.73 -35.42
CA LEU A 517 18.16 3.57 -34.68
C LEU A 517 16.86 3.84 -33.92
N GLU A 518 16.69 5.06 -33.40
CA GLU A 518 15.46 5.51 -32.75
C GLU A 518 14.34 5.63 -33.76
N LEU A 519 14.59 6.27 -34.91
CA LEU A 519 13.62 6.40 -36.01
C LEU A 519 13.22 5.04 -36.59
N TRP A 520 14.18 4.16 -36.83
CA TRP A 520 13.90 2.80 -37.28
C TRP A 520 13.06 2.03 -36.24
N SER A 521 13.43 2.10 -34.95
CA SER A 521 12.68 1.44 -33.87
C SER A 521 11.26 1.99 -33.76
N LEU A 522 11.10 3.32 -33.89
CA LEU A 522 9.83 4.00 -33.87
C LEU A 522 8.92 3.55 -35.01
N ASP A 523 9.48 3.44 -36.22
CA ASP A 523 8.72 2.99 -37.41
C ASP A 523 8.18 1.57 -37.25
N GLN A 524 8.94 0.68 -36.60
CA GLN A 524 8.48 -0.68 -36.29
C GLN A 524 7.41 -0.72 -35.19
N LYS A 525 7.39 0.22 -34.26
CA LYS A 525 6.50 0.21 -33.08
C LYS A 525 5.27 1.09 -33.21
N LYS A 526 5.26 2.06 -34.12
CA LYS A 526 4.14 2.96 -34.33
C LYS A 526 2.86 2.28 -34.80
N ILE A 527 2.96 1.13 -35.46
CA ILE A 527 1.82 0.39 -36.03
C ILE A 527 0.73 0.13 -34.98
N VAL A 528 1.13 -0.32 -33.77
CA VAL A 528 0.17 -0.59 -32.68
C VAL A 528 -0.50 0.70 -32.19
N PHE A 529 0.21 1.83 -32.22
CA PHE A 529 -0.32 3.13 -31.86
C PHE A 529 -1.30 3.64 -32.93
N GLU A 530 -0.92 3.54 -34.19
CA GLU A 530 -1.73 3.94 -35.34
C GLU A 530 -3.05 3.14 -35.41
N GLU A 531 -2.98 1.82 -35.14
CA GLU A 531 -4.16 0.94 -35.08
C GLU A 531 -5.08 1.28 -33.89
N GLU A 532 -4.51 1.55 -32.70
CA GLU A 532 -5.30 1.80 -31.48
C GLU A 532 -6.04 3.15 -31.53
N TYR A 533 -5.41 4.18 -32.13
CA TYR A 533 -5.97 5.54 -32.15
C TYR A 533 -6.58 5.94 -33.52
N ASP A 534 -6.50 5.08 -34.54
CA ASP A 534 -6.95 5.34 -35.91
C ASP A 534 -6.36 6.62 -36.50
N ILE A 535 -5.03 6.80 -36.32
CA ILE A 535 -4.27 7.97 -36.81
C ILE A 535 -2.92 7.53 -37.39
N GLN A 536 -2.31 8.38 -38.22
CA GLN A 536 -0.96 8.19 -38.76
C GLN A 536 0.07 8.95 -37.93
N LEU A 537 1.15 8.29 -37.49
CA LEU A 537 2.28 8.91 -36.79
C LEU A 537 3.39 9.29 -37.77
N ILE A 538 3.76 10.57 -37.81
CA ILE A 538 4.79 11.10 -38.68
C ILE A 538 5.94 11.64 -37.82
N PRO A 539 7.07 10.93 -37.69
CA PRO A 539 8.24 11.44 -36.99
C PRO A 539 8.94 12.54 -37.82
N LYS A 540 9.40 13.57 -37.13
CA LYS A 540 10.21 14.67 -37.68
C LYS A 540 11.38 14.95 -36.76
N LEU A 541 12.58 15.06 -37.32
CA LEU A 541 13.75 15.56 -36.58
C LEU A 541 13.83 17.07 -36.81
N GLU A 542 13.90 17.83 -35.74
CA GLU A 542 14.09 19.28 -35.74
C GLU A 542 15.20 19.63 -34.75
N ALA A 543 16.08 20.59 -35.11
CA ALA A 543 17.10 21.07 -34.18
C ALA A 543 16.44 21.73 -32.96
N VAL A 544 17.11 21.63 -31.79
CA VAL A 544 16.64 22.29 -30.56
C VAL A 544 16.53 23.80 -30.80
N PRO A 545 15.37 24.44 -30.55
CA PRO A 545 15.27 25.90 -30.65
C PRO A 545 16.25 26.55 -29.66
N VAL A 546 17.21 27.28 -30.16
CA VAL A 546 18.15 28.06 -29.33
C VAL A 546 17.33 29.12 -28.60
N PRO A 547 17.31 29.17 -27.24
CA PRO A 547 16.61 30.24 -26.52
C PRO A 547 17.30 31.58 -26.86
N GLY A 548 16.63 32.44 -27.66
CA GLY A 548 17.12 33.79 -27.94
C GLY A 548 17.21 34.20 -29.40
N ALA A 549 16.93 33.35 -30.38
CA ALA A 549 16.79 33.80 -31.77
C ALA A 549 15.38 34.40 -31.98
N SER A 550 15.23 35.68 -31.69
CA SER A 550 14.09 36.48 -32.15
C SER A 550 14.01 36.40 -33.68
N HIS A 551 12.89 35.93 -34.20
CA HIS A 551 12.58 36.05 -35.62
C HIS A 551 12.64 37.52 -36.00
N CYS A 552 13.72 37.93 -36.68
CA CYS A 552 13.67 39.08 -37.55
C CYS A 552 12.68 38.73 -38.65
N CYS A 553 11.50 39.34 -38.60
CA CYS A 553 10.61 39.45 -39.76
C CYS A 553 11.40 40.13 -40.87
N GLU A 554 11.80 39.41 -41.87
CA GLU A 554 12.10 39.99 -43.17
C GLU A 554 10.79 40.22 -43.92
N CYS A 555 10.67 41.43 -44.46
CA CYS A 555 9.57 42.08 -45.17
C CYS A 555 8.95 41.26 -46.31
#